data_19febad5c0621333fdd154c22bd1567c
#
_entry.id   19febad5c0621333fdd154c22bd1567c
#
_cell.length_a   1.000
_cell.length_b   1.000
_cell.length_c   1.000
_cell.angle_alpha   90.00
_cell.angle_beta   90.00
_cell.angle_gamma   90.00
#
_symmetry.space_group_name_H-M   'P 1'
#
loop_
_entity.id
_entity.type
_entity.pdbx_description
1 polymer ?
#
loop_
_entity_poly.entity_id
_entity_poly.type
_entity_poly.pdbx_seq_one_letter_code
_entity_poly.pdbx_strand_id
1 'polypeptide(L)'
;LRDPDVSSLSSYIGVDGDNPTLNSGRLLINLKPHRERDVTASEVIERLRPELAKVPGIALYLQPVQDLTIEDRVSRTQFQFSLESPDGALLEEWTPKLITALNQQAELRDVASDLQNRGLQVFLNIDRDAASRLGVSVGSIDDALYDAFGQRQISTIFTQSSQYRVVLESASAGELGPQALQRIHVATASGAQVPLASLARIEERPASLLVNHIGQFPAVTVSFNLAPGVSLGEAVAVIEQVKQGIGLPAGIQTQFQGAAEAFRASLSSTLLLILAAIVTMYIVLGVLYESYIHPITILS
;
A
#
# COMPACT_ATOMS: atom_id res chain seq x y z
N LEU A 1 -5.42 -18.17 18.14
CA LEU A 1 -5.72 -18.45 19.57
C LEU A 1 -5.30 -19.87 20.03
N ARG A 2 -4.68 -20.69 19.16
CA ARG A 2 -4.12 -21.99 19.56
C ARG A 2 -2.66 -21.87 20.04
N ASP A 3 -2.00 -20.75 19.72
CA ASP A 3 -0.64 -20.50 20.17
C ASP A 3 -0.62 -20.16 21.67
N PRO A 4 0.26 -20.78 22.46
CA PRO A 4 0.29 -20.63 23.92
C PRO A 4 0.66 -19.22 24.39
N ASP A 5 1.39 -18.45 23.56
CA ASP A 5 1.88 -17.11 23.91
C ASP A 5 0.95 -15.99 23.45
N VAL A 6 -0.11 -16.32 22.69
CA VAL A 6 -1.13 -15.35 22.25
C VAL A 6 -2.21 -15.21 23.32
N SER A 7 -2.43 -13.97 23.76
CA SER A 7 -3.47 -13.62 24.74
C SER A 7 -4.80 -13.31 24.08
N SER A 8 -4.80 -12.45 23.06
CA SER A 8 -6.02 -12.06 22.35
C SER A 8 -5.74 -11.67 20.91
N LEU A 9 -6.79 -11.65 20.10
CA LEU A 9 -6.76 -11.28 18.70
C LEU A 9 -7.93 -10.33 18.42
N SER A 10 -7.62 -9.17 17.82
CA SER A 10 -8.62 -8.27 17.25
C SER A 10 -8.43 -8.22 15.74
N SER A 11 -9.54 -8.25 14.99
CA SER A 11 -9.49 -8.21 13.52
C SER A 11 -10.45 -7.14 12.98
N TYR A 12 -9.98 -6.42 12.00
CA TYR A 12 -10.72 -5.42 11.24
C TYR A 12 -10.61 -5.77 9.77
N ILE A 13 -11.73 -5.97 9.09
CA ILE A 13 -11.77 -6.39 7.69
C ILE A 13 -12.58 -5.37 6.91
N GLY A 14 -12.07 -4.97 5.75
CA GLY A 14 -12.71 -4.00 4.88
C GLY A 14 -12.25 -2.57 5.13
N VAL A 15 -13.03 -1.60 4.66
CA VAL A 15 -12.69 -0.18 4.73
C VAL A 15 -12.82 0.33 6.16
N ASP A 16 -11.75 0.89 6.67
CA ASP A 16 -11.69 1.63 7.93
C ASP A 16 -10.86 2.92 7.73
N GLY A 17 -10.55 3.65 8.82
CA GLY A 17 -9.79 4.90 8.75
C GLY A 17 -8.39 4.77 8.12
N ASP A 18 -7.78 3.58 8.16
CA ASP A 18 -6.43 3.32 7.67
C ASP A 18 -6.43 2.35 6.47
N ASN A 19 -7.49 1.56 6.30
CA ASN A 19 -7.60 0.57 5.23
C ASN A 19 -8.58 1.05 4.16
N PRO A 20 -8.11 1.42 2.96
CA PRO A 20 -8.96 2.02 1.93
C PRO A 20 -9.70 0.99 1.06
N THR A 21 -9.45 -0.32 1.21
CA THR A 21 -9.97 -1.35 0.31
C THR A 21 -10.69 -2.47 1.04
N LEU A 22 -11.73 -3.03 0.37
CA LEU A 22 -12.55 -4.10 0.93
C LEU A 22 -11.83 -5.46 1.01
N ASN A 23 -10.79 -5.66 0.22
CA ASN A 23 -10.04 -6.92 0.10
C ASN A 23 -8.85 -7.00 1.04
N SER A 24 -8.72 -6.09 1.97
CA SER A 24 -7.66 -6.08 2.98
C SER A 24 -8.23 -5.96 4.39
N GLY A 25 -7.41 -6.33 5.36
CA GLY A 25 -7.76 -6.24 6.77
C GLY A 25 -6.53 -6.15 7.65
N ARG A 26 -6.74 -5.77 8.90
CA ARG A 26 -5.72 -5.72 9.95
C ARG A 26 -6.06 -6.65 11.08
N LEU A 27 -5.01 -7.26 11.63
CA LEU A 27 -5.09 -8.13 12.78
C LEU A 27 -4.12 -7.60 13.84
N LEU A 28 -4.63 -7.33 15.03
CA LEU A 28 -3.81 -7.02 16.20
C LEU A 28 -3.74 -8.25 17.07
N ILE A 29 -2.54 -8.82 17.20
CA ILE A 29 -2.26 -10.00 18.01
C ILE A 29 -1.60 -9.54 19.32
N ASN A 30 -2.29 -9.67 20.43
CA ASN A 30 -1.73 -9.37 21.73
C ASN A 30 -1.08 -10.62 22.30
N LEU A 31 0.20 -10.51 22.64
CA LEU A 31 0.95 -11.57 23.30
C LEU A 31 0.78 -11.47 24.81
N LYS A 32 1.01 -12.57 25.52
CA LYS A 32 1.11 -12.59 26.98
C LYS A 32 2.24 -11.66 27.46
N PRO A 33 2.16 -11.12 28.68
CA PRO A 33 3.25 -10.32 29.24
C PRO A 33 4.59 -11.08 29.24
N HIS A 34 5.70 -10.36 29.15
CA HIS A 34 7.05 -10.97 29.13
C HIS A 34 7.37 -11.89 30.32
N ARG A 35 6.76 -11.64 31.48
CA ARG A 35 6.88 -12.51 32.66
C ARG A 35 6.15 -13.86 32.55
N GLU A 36 5.29 -14.01 31.55
CA GLU A 36 4.46 -15.21 31.32
C GLU A 36 4.85 -15.94 30.02
N ARG A 37 5.87 -15.45 29.31
CA ARG A 37 6.43 -16.06 28.09
C ARG A 37 7.94 -15.88 28.04
N ASP A 38 8.63 -16.88 27.53
CA ASP A 38 10.09 -16.87 27.37
C ASP A 38 10.55 -16.48 25.96
N VAL A 39 9.59 -16.32 25.03
CA VAL A 39 9.85 -16.05 23.61
C VAL A 39 9.59 -14.58 23.25
N THR A 40 10.33 -14.05 22.31
CA THR A 40 10.16 -12.70 21.75
C THR A 40 9.00 -12.66 20.75
N ALA A 41 8.53 -11.46 20.39
CA ALA A 41 7.51 -11.30 19.34
C ALA A 41 8.00 -11.84 17.99
N SER A 42 9.27 -11.65 17.66
CA SER A 42 9.86 -12.15 16.41
C SER A 42 9.90 -13.68 16.35
N GLU A 43 10.21 -14.35 17.45
CA GLU A 43 10.17 -15.82 17.53
C GLU A 43 8.75 -16.38 17.40
N VAL A 44 7.76 -15.70 17.97
CA VAL A 44 6.33 -16.04 17.78
C VAL A 44 5.95 -15.89 16.30
N ILE A 45 6.37 -14.82 15.62
CA ILE A 45 6.15 -14.61 14.20
C ILE A 45 6.74 -15.75 13.36
N GLU A 46 8.00 -16.11 13.59
CA GLU A 46 8.66 -17.19 12.84
C GLU A 46 7.99 -18.55 13.06
N ARG A 47 7.47 -18.81 14.26
CA ARG A 47 6.70 -20.03 14.58
C ARG A 47 5.33 -20.05 13.87
N LEU A 48 4.64 -18.92 13.82
CA LEU A 48 3.31 -18.82 13.22
C LEU A 48 3.33 -18.79 11.68
N ARG A 49 4.37 -18.23 11.08
CA ARG A 49 4.52 -18.05 9.63
C ARG A 49 4.19 -19.31 8.81
N PRO A 50 4.79 -20.49 9.05
CA PRO A 50 4.53 -21.68 8.25
C PRO A 50 3.09 -22.21 8.39
N GLU A 51 2.45 -22.02 9.55
CA GLU A 51 1.07 -22.42 9.77
C GLU A 51 0.08 -21.49 9.05
N LEU A 52 0.34 -20.20 9.09
CA LEU A 52 -0.53 -19.20 8.49
C LEU A 52 -0.39 -19.18 6.95
N ALA A 53 0.77 -19.54 6.42
CA ALA A 53 0.98 -19.70 4.98
C ALA A 53 0.12 -20.83 4.33
N LYS A 54 -0.42 -21.73 5.14
CA LYS A 54 -1.32 -22.81 4.67
C LYS A 54 -2.73 -22.34 4.36
N VAL A 55 -3.12 -21.13 4.75
CA VAL A 55 -4.46 -20.59 4.52
C VAL A 55 -4.56 -20.11 3.07
N PRO A 56 -5.37 -20.75 2.21
CA PRO A 56 -5.47 -20.35 0.82
C PRO A 56 -6.25 -19.05 0.64
N GLY A 57 -5.92 -18.32 -0.42
CA GLY A 57 -6.67 -17.11 -0.82
C GLY A 57 -6.36 -15.84 -0.04
N ILE A 58 -5.43 -15.90 0.93
CA ILE A 58 -5.00 -14.74 1.71
C ILE A 58 -3.47 -14.69 1.79
N ALA A 59 -2.90 -13.50 1.71
CA ALA A 59 -1.51 -13.23 2.03
C ALA A 59 -1.44 -12.48 3.37
N LEU A 60 -0.72 -13.03 4.34
CA LEU A 60 -0.56 -12.44 5.65
C LEU A 60 0.87 -11.94 5.84
N TYR A 61 0.99 -10.70 6.30
CA TYR A 61 2.24 -10.05 6.62
C TYR A 61 2.28 -9.81 8.12
N LEU A 62 3.34 -10.29 8.79
CA LEU A 62 3.48 -10.18 10.24
C LEU A 62 4.65 -9.26 10.55
N GLN A 63 4.44 -8.35 11.49
CA GLN A 63 5.49 -7.47 12.01
C GLN A 63 5.31 -7.27 13.52
N PRO A 64 6.41 -7.16 14.30
CA PRO A 64 6.31 -6.75 15.69
C PRO A 64 5.93 -5.27 15.78
N VAL A 65 5.08 -4.93 16.74
CA VAL A 65 4.76 -3.53 17.03
C VAL A 65 6.02 -2.85 17.56
N GLN A 66 6.34 -1.70 17.01
CA GLN A 66 7.49 -0.89 17.43
C GLN A 66 7.07 0.12 18.51
N ASP A 67 7.91 0.37 19.48
CA ASP A 67 7.67 1.37 20.52
C ASP A 67 7.69 2.80 19.94
N LEU A 68 8.46 3.02 18.88
CA LEU A 68 8.53 4.27 18.15
C LEU A 68 8.37 3.99 16.64
N THR A 69 7.29 4.44 16.05
CA THR A 69 7.07 4.42 14.61
C THR A 69 7.43 5.78 14.01
N ILE A 70 8.37 5.78 13.05
CA ILE A 70 8.77 6.98 12.28
C ILE A 70 8.14 6.91 10.88
N GLU A 71 7.03 6.21 10.75
CA GLU A 71 6.41 5.94 9.45
C GLU A 71 5.32 6.97 9.16
N ASP A 72 5.38 7.56 7.96
CA ASP A 72 4.37 8.49 7.46
C ASP A 72 3.10 7.77 6.97
N ARG A 73 3.19 6.45 6.70
CA ARG A 73 2.09 5.65 6.17
C ARG A 73 2.09 4.26 6.78
N VAL A 74 0.88 3.73 6.98
CA VAL A 74 0.69 2.33 7.38
C VAL A 74 1.16 1.41 6.26
N SER A 75 2.18 0.60 6.53
CA SER A 75 2.71 -0.38 5.60
C SER A 75 2.39 -1.81 6.04
N ARG A 76 2.50 -2.77 5.10
CA ARG A 76 2.29 -4.19 5.38
C ARG A 76 3.42 -4.82 6.17
N THR A 77 4.61 -4.24 6.08
CA THR A 77 5.84 -4.72 6.72
C THR A 77 6.65 -3.56 7.28
N GLN A 78 7.68 -3.84 8.05
CA GLN A 78 8.38 -2.89 8.91
C GLN A 78 9.09 -1.74 8.18
N PHE A 79 9.71 -2.02 7.03
CA PHE A 79 10.47 -1.03 6.27
C PHE A 79 9.81 -0.77 4.92
N GLN A 80 9.97 0.44 4.40
CA GLN A 80 9.32 0.83 3.15
C GLN A 80 10.15 1.80 2.33
N PHE A 81 9.89 1.78 1.01
CA PHE A 81 10.34 2.79 0.06
C PHE A 81 9.26 3.02 -0.99
N SER A 82 9.22 4.21 -1.56
CA SER A 82 8.31 4.54 -2.66
C SER A 82 8.96 4.36 -4.02
N LEU A 83 8.13 4.02 -4.99
CA LEU A 83 8.37 4.16 -6.42
C LEU A 83 7.49 5.29 -6.91
N GLU A 84 8.05 6.30 -7.52
CA GLU A 84 7.33 7.48 -8.00
C GLU A 84 7.58 7.67 -9.48
N SER A 85 6.54 7.94 -10.25
CA SER A 85 6.64 8.23 -11.67
C SER A 85 5.49 9.12 -12.12
N PRO A 86 5.73 10.10 -13.02
CA PRO A 86 4.64 10.81 -13.67
C PRO A 86 3.80 9.90 -14.58
N ASP A 87 4.33 8.76 -14.99
CA ASP A 87 3.64 7.75 -15.78
C ASP A 87 3.26 6.55 -14.90
N GLY A 88 1.97 6.44 -14.55
CA GLY A 88 1.45 5.34 -13.76
C GLY A 88 1.58 3.97 -14.45
N ALA A 89 1.58 3.91 -15.79
CA ALA A 89 1.73 2.66 -16.51
C ALA A 89 3.12 2.02 -16.29
N LEU A 90 4.16 2.84 -16.16
CA LEU A 90 5.49 2.36 -15.78
C LEU A 90 5.49 1.72 -14.39
N LEU A 91 4.77 2.31 -13.43
CA LEU A 91 4.67 1.75 -12.09
C LEU A 91 3.93 0.39 -12.11
N GLU A 92 2.84 0.30 -12.87
CA GLU A 92 2.08 -0.95 -13.01
C GLU A 92 2.90 -2.07 -13.65
N GLU A 93 3.74 -1.74 -14.62
CA GLU A 93 4.60 -2.72 -15.31
C GLU A 93 5.79 -3.16 -14.44
N TRP A 94 6.49 -2.21 -13.83
CA TRP A 94 7.78 -2.48 -13.19
C TRP A 94 7.70 -2.91 -11.73
N THR A 95 6.65 -2.49 -11.01
CA THR A 95 6.48 -2.91 -9.60
C THR A 95 6.42 -4.42 -9.44
N PRO A 96 5.63 -5.21 -10.22
CA PRO A 96 5.63 -6.66 -10.08
C PRO A 96 6.98 -7.32 -10.40
N LYS A 97 7.73 -6.78 -11.38
CA LYS A 97 9.08 -7.26 -11.73
C LYS A 97 10.04 -7.05 -10.57
N LEU A 98 10.01 -5.86 -9.98
CA LEU A 98 10.85 -5.51 -8.84
C LEU A 98 10.51 -6.38 -7.62
N ILE A 99 9.23 -6.53 -7.28
CA ILE A 99 8.78 -7.39 -6.17
C ILE A 99 9.25 -8.84 -6.37
N THR A 100 9.13 -9.37 -7.59
CA THR A 100 9.59 -10.73 -7.90
C THR A 100 11.10 -10.88 -7.69
N ALA A 101 11.88 -9.91 -8.14
CA ALA A 101 13.33 -9.93 -7.99
C ALA A 101 13.78 -9.74 -6.51
N LEU A 102 13.09 -8.88 -5.76
CA LEU A 102 13.36 -8.67 -4.34
C LEU A 102 13.01 -9.90 -3.49
N ASN A 103 11.92 -10.61 -3.80
CA ASN A 103 11.55 -11.84 -3.11
C ASN A 103 12.53 -13.00 -3.32
N GLN A 104 13.45 -12.91 -4.28
CA GLN A 104 14.52 -13.89 -4.48
C GLN A 104 15.74 -13.63 -3.62
N GLN A 105 15.81 -12.48 -2.93
CA GLN A 105 16.95 -12.12 -2.09
C GLN A 105 16.81 -12.76 -0.71
N ALA A 106 17.89 -13.34 -0.21
CA ALA A 106 17.90 -14.02 1.08
C ALA A 106 17.79 -13.03 2.27
N GLU A 107 18.22 -11.79 2.05
CA GLU A 107 18.27 -10.71 3.04
C GLU A 107 16.89 -10.11 3.33
N LEU A 108 15.93 -10.30 2.40
CA LEU A 108 14.61 -9.70 2.47
C LEU A 108 13.54 -10.74 2.78
N ARG A 109 12.52 -10.32 3.50
CA ARG A 109 11.33 -11.12 3.83
C ARG A 109 10.08 -10.33 3.57
N ASP A 110 9.00 -11.04 3.24
CA ASP A 110 7.65 -10.47 3.16
C ASP A 110 7.56 -9.23 2.27
N VAL A 111 8.29 -9.21 1.16
CA VAL A 111 8.27 -8.08 0.24
C VAL A 111 6.88 -7.95 -0.37
N ALA A 112 6.28 -6.79 -0.21
CA ALA A 112 4.92 -6.49 -0.66
C ALA A 112 4.83 -5.09 -1.27
N SER A 113 3.78 -4.84 -2.04
CA SER A 113 3.43 -3.49 -2.49
C SER A 113 1.96 -3.17 -2.21
N ASP A 114 1.65 -1.90 -2.18
CA ASP A 114 0.29 -1.40 -2.11
C ASP A 114 -0.38 -1.31 -3.50
N LEU A 115 0.33 -1.67 -4.57
CA LEU A 115 -0.23 -1.72 -5.92
C LEU A 115 -1.36 -2.75 -6.01
N GLN A 116 -2.56 -2.28 -6.30
CA GLN A 116 -3.76 -3.10 -6.46
C GLN A 116 -4.41 -2.81 -7.82
N ASN A 117 -3.83 -3.35 -8.88
CA ASN A 117 -4.25 -3.13 -10.27
C ASN A 117 -5.10 -4.27 -10.88
N ARG A 118 -5.59 -5.21 -10.04
CA ARG A 118 -6.41 -6.34 -10.46
C ARG A 118 -7.81 -6.32 -9.87
N GLY A 119 -8.31 -5.12 -9.52
CA GLY A 119 -9.71 -4.96 -9.13
C GLY A 119 -10.65 -5.29 -10.28
N LEU A 120 -11.78 -5.93 -9.98
CA LEU A 120 -12.81 -6.14 -10.98
C LEU A 120 -13.60 -4.84 -11.18
N GLN A 121 -13.63 -4.36 -12.40
CA GLN A 121 -14.44 -3.22 -12.83
C GLN A 121 -15.38 -3.64 -13.94
N VAL A 122 -16.61 -3.19 -13.85
CA VAL A 122 -17.57 -3.31 -14.97
C VAL A 122 -17.52 -2.04 -15.77
N PHE A 123 -17.16 -2.18 -17.05
CA PHE A 123 -17.10 -1.09 -18.01
C PHE A 123 -18.31 -1.16 -18.95
N LEU A 124 -19.04 -0.06 -19.04
CA LEU A 124 -20.15 0.07 -19.98
C LEU A 124 -19.70 0.83 -21.22
N ASN A 125 -19.71 0.15 -22.36
CA ASN A 125 -19.48 0.78 -23.65
C ASN A 125 -20.84 1.14 -24.26
N ILE A 126 -21.25 2.41 -24.13
CA ILE A 126 -22.55 2.89 -24.58
C ILE A 126 -22.54 3.04 -26.10
N ASP A 127 -23.51 2.39 -26.78
CA ASP A 127 -23.81 2.60 -28.19
C ASP A 127 -24.68 3.88 -28.32
N ARG A 128 -24.03 5.00 -28.60
CA ARG A 128 -24.68 6.31 -28.70
C ARG A 128 -25.66 6.38 -29.84
N ASP A 129 -25.42 5.65 -30.93
CA ASP A 129 -26.32 5.61 -32.08
C ASP A 129 -27.57 4.80 -31.76
N ALA A 130 -27.44 3.66 -31.10
CA ALA A 130 -28.58 2.88 -30.62
C ALA A 130 -29.40 3.68 -29.60
N ALA A 131 -28.75 4.35 -28.64
CA ALA A 131 -29.43 5.18 -27.65
C ALA A 131 -30.22 6.32 -28.31
N SER A 132 -29.61 7.02 -29.26
CA SER A 132 -30.26 8.09 -30.02
C SER A 132 -31.49 7.58 -30.79
N ARG A 133 -31.37 6.45 -31.49
CA ARG A 133 -32.52 5.85 -32.25
C ARG A 133 -33.66 5.45 -31.32
N LEU A 134 -33.36 5.04 -30.10
CA LEU A 134 -34.37 4.64 -29.10
C LEU A 134 -34.87 5.82 -28.25
N GLY A 135 -34.40 7.03 -28.50
CA GLY A 135 -34.80 8.23 -27.78
C GLY A 135 -34.31 8.25 -26.33
N VAL A 136 -33.17 7.62 -26.06
CA VAL A 136 -32.51 7.60 -24.75
C VAL A 136 -31.30 8.52 -24.77
N SER A 137 -31.21 9.44 -23.81
CA SER A 137 -30.03 10.27 -23.61
C SER A 137 -28.98 9.54 -22.81
N VAL A 138 -27.69 9.89 -22.98
CA VAL A 138 -26.62 9.37 -22.13
C VAL A 138 -26.85 9.75 -20.68
N GLY A 139 -27.35 10.97 -20.42
CA GLY A 139 -27.69 11.41 -19.06
C GLY A 139 -28.77 10.54 -18.40
N SER A 140 -29.74 10.03 -19.15
CA SER A 140 -30.74 9.10 -18.61
C SER A 140 -30.15 7.74 -18.24
N ILE A 141 -29.09 7.30 -18.96
CA ILE A 141 -28.33 6.09 -18.62
C ILE A 141 -27.54 6.32 -17.33
N ASP A 142 -26.85 7.44 -17.22
CA ASP A 142 -26.06 7.80 -16.04
C ASP A 142 -26.96 7.92 -14.79
N ASP A 143 -28.13 8.58 -14.93
CA ASP A 143 -29.10 8.70 -13.85
C ASP A 143 -29.60 7.32 -13.37
N ALA A 144 -29.97 6.44 -14.31
CA ALA A 144 -30.46 5.10 -13.96
C ALA A 144 -29.38 4.25 -13.26
N LEU A 145 -28.13 4.37 -13.68
CA LEU A 145 -27.00 3.68 -13.04
C LEU A 145 -26.68 4.27 -11.66
N TYR A 146 -26.74 5.60 -11.53
CA TYR A 146 -26.55 6.28 -10.27
C TYR A 146 -27.64 5.93 -9.25
N ASP A 147 -28.90 5.86 -9.69
CA ASP A 147 -30.02 5.44 -8.86
C ASP A 147 -29.88 3.99 -8.37
N ALA A 148 -29.35 3.11 -9.23
CA ALA A 148 -29.24 1.69 -8.90
C ALA A 148 -27.99 1.34 -8.05
N PHE A 149 -26.84 1.95 -8.32
CA PHE A 149 -25.54 1.55 -7.75
C PHE A 149 -24.75 2.67 -7.07
N GLY A 150 -25.11 3.92 -7.34
CA GLY A 150 -24.34 5.10 -6.90
C GLY A 150 -24.68 5.62 -5.51
N GLN A 151 -25.56 4.93 -4.75
CA GLN A 151 -26.02 5.40 -3.45
C GLN A 151 -26.54 6.84 -3.51
N ARG A 152 -27.44 7.10 -4.47
CA ARG A 152 -27.96 8.45 -4.70
C ARG A 152 -28.63 9.02 -3.47
N GLN A 153 -28.11 10.10 -2.94
CA GLN A 153 -28.74 10.82 -1.85
C GLN A 153 -29.96 11.57 -2.38
N ILE A 154 -31.17 11.14 -1.99
CA ILE A 154 -32.45 11.74 -2.42
C ILE A 154 -32.96 12.79 -1.44
N SER A 155 -32.59 12.70 -0.16
CA SER A 155 -33.05 13.60 0.89
C SER A 155 -32.12 13.60 2.09
N THR A 156 -32.26 14.60 2.94
CA THR A 156 -31.64 14.62 4.27
C THR A 156 -32.71 14.93 5.31
N ILE A 157 -32.83 14.09 6.33
CA ILE A 157 -33.73 14.29 7.45
C ILE A 157 -32.95 14.99 8.56
N PHE A 158 -33.40 16.16 8.95
CA PHE A 158 -32.80 16.92 10.04
C PHE A 158 -33.59 16.66 11.34
N THR A 159 -32.89 16.32 12.40
CA THR A 159 -33.39 16.27 13.76
C THR A 159 -32.71 17.34 14.60
N GLN A 160 -33.16 17.52 15.85
CA GLN A 160 -32.56 18.53 16.75
C GLN A 160 -31.06 18.27 17.04
N SER A 161 -30.58 17.03 16.93
CA SER A 161 -29.21 16.64 17.31
C SER A 161 -28.41 15.98 16.18
N SER A 162 -29.04 15.60 15.04
CA SER A 162 -28.39 14.80 14.01
C SER A 162 -28.99 15.02 12.63
N GLN A 163 -28.20 14.66 11.60
CA GLN A 163 -28.63 14.64 10.21
C GLN A 163 -28.57 13.19 9.69
N TYR A 164 -29.63 12.74 9.05
CA TYR A 164 -29.71 11.43 8.43
C TYR A 164 -29.90 11.56 6.92
N ARG A 165 -28.96 10.98 6.16
CA ARG A 165 -29.04 10.95 4.69
C ARG A 165 -29.97 9.82 4.27
N VAL A 166 -30.90 10.11 3.37
CA VAL A 166 -31.75 9.11 2.73
C VAL A 166 -31.12 8.76 1.40
N VAL A 167 -30.73 7.50 1.24
CA VAL A 167 -30.03 6.99 0.05
C VAL A 167 -30.96 6.05 -0.70
N LEU A 168 -31.02 6.22 -2.03
CA LEU A 168 -31.70 5.32 -2.96
C LEU A 168 -30.69 4.31 -3.49
N GLU A 169 -31.05 3.04 -3.43
CA GLU A 169 -30.22 1.94 -3.91
C GLU A 169 -31.10 0.79 -4.39
N SER A 170 -30.65 0.04 -5.40
CA SER A 170 -31.35 -1.18 -5.83
C SER A 170 -31.11 -2.30 -4.81
N ALA A 171 -32.17 -2.92 -4.31
CA ALA A 171 -32.06 -4.01 -3.34
C ALA A 171 -31.24 -5.21 -3.83
N SER A 172 -31.07 -5.39 -5.13
CA SER A 172 -30.32 -6.49 -5.75
C SER A 172 -28.92 -6.10 -6.22
N ALA A 173 -28.52 -4.83 -6.07
CA ALA A 173 -27.25 -4.33 -6.64
C ALA A 173 -26.02 -5.05 -6.07
N GLY A 174 -26.03 -5.38 -4.77
CA GLY A 174 -24.91 -6.06 -4.10
C GLY A 174 -24.90 -7.59 -4.27
N GLU A 175 -26.02 -8.20 -4.59
CA GLU A 175 -26.17 -9.66 -4.61
C GLU A 175 -25.84 -10.30 -5.97
N LEU A 176 -26.05 -9.57 -7.07
CA LEU A 176 -26.03 -10.13 -8.43
C LEU A 176 -24.77 -9.77 -9.23
N GLY A 177 -23.86 -8.96 -8.68
CA GLY A 177 -22.67 -8.51 -9.38
C GLY A 177 -22.97 -7.88 -10.76
N PRO A 178 -22.14 -8.12 -11.79
CA PRO A 178 -22.32 -7.54 -13.12
C PRO A 178 -23.64 -7.93 -13.79
N GLN A 179 -24.25 -9.05 -13.39
CA GLN A 179 -25.53 -9.53 -13.94
C GLN A 179 -26.70 -8.64 -13.54
N ALA A 180 -26.59 -7.88 -12.44
CA ALA A 180 -27.61 -6.91 -12.05
C ALA A 180 -27.85 -5.84 -13.12
N LEU A 181 -26.83 -5.46 -13.87
CA LEU A 181 -26.90 -4.48 -14.96
C LEU A 181 -27.85 -4.90 -16.09
N GLN A 182 -28.00 -6.20 -16.32
CA GLN A 182 -28.93 -6.70 -17.36
C GLN A 182 -30.40 -6.47 -17.02
N ARG A 183 -30.72 -6.22 -15.75
CA ARG A 183 -32.09 -5.96 -15.28
C ARG A 183 -32.45 -4.47 -15.27
N ILE A 184 -31.46 -3.60 -15.47
CA ILE A 184 -31.67 -2.16 -15.47
C ILE A 184 -32.41 -1.76 -16.73
N HIS A 185 -33.41 -0.92 -16.57
CA HIS A 185 -34.18 -0.30 -17.67
C HIS A 185 -34.00 1.21 -17.58
N VAL A 186 -33.87 1.83 -18.73
CA VAL A 186 -33.67 3.27 -18.85
C VAL A 186 -34.92 3.86 -19.51
N ALA A 187 -35.44 4.95 -18.95
CA ALA A 187 -36.59 5.62 -19.52
C ALA A 187 -36.21 6.43 -20.78
N THR A 188 -37.00 6.30 -21.83
CA THR A 188 -36.89 7.14 -23.02
C THR A 188 -37.55 8.49 -22.77
N ALA A 189 -37.37 9.45 -23.69
CA ALA A 189 -38.04 10.75 -23.65
C ALA A 189 -39.61 10.63 -23.71
N SER A 190 -40.14 9.53 -24.26
CA SER A 190 -41.57 9.24 -24.30
C SER A 190 -42.09 8.49 -23.07
N GLY A 191 -41.23 8.13 -22.12
CA GLY A 191 -41.57 7.37 -20.91
C GLY A 191 -41.59 5.84 -21.11
N ALA A 192 -41.24 5.33 -22.29
CA ALA A 192 -41.07 3.90 -22.50
C ALA A 192 -39.77 3.40 -21.81
N GLN A 193 -39.75 2.13 -21.38
CA GLN A 193 -38.63 1.52 -20.73
C GLN A 193 -37.79 0.68 -21.71
N VAL A 194 -36.50 0.91 -21.80
CA VAL A 194 -35.56 0.19 -22.66
C VAL A 194 -34.51 -0.52 -21.80
N PRO A 195 -34.26 -1.82 -22.02
CA PRO A 195 -33.20 -2.52 -21.27
C PRO A 195 -31.81 -1.91 -21.54
N LEU A 196 -31.04 -1.73 -20.51
CA LEU A 196 -29.66 -1.20 -20.62
C LEU A 196 -28.78 -2.05 -21.56
N ALA A 197 -28.99 -3.37 -21.57
CA ALA A 197 -28.27 -4.29 -22.46
C ALA A 197 -28.50 -4.02 -23.97
N SER A 198 -29.56 -3.30 -24.33
CA SER A 198 -29.83 -2.86 -25.72
C SER A 198 -29.11 -1.54 -26.07
N LEU A 199 -28.58 -0.84 -25.06
CA LEU A 199 -27.99 0.49 -25.19
C LEU A 199 -26.46 0.46 -24.93
N ALA A 200 -25.95 -0.59 -24.24
CA ALA A 200 -24.56 -0.67 -23.88
C ALA A 200 -24.05 -2.11 -23.87
N ARG A 201 -22.78 -2.27 -24.21
CA ARG A 201 -22.06 -3.52 -24.02
C ARG A 201 -21.41 -3.51 -22.64
N ILE A 202 -21.67 -4.54 -21.86
CA ILE A 202 -21.12 -4.73 -20.53
C ILE A 202 -19.85 -5.55 -20.66
N GLU A 203 -18.72 -5.03 -20.19
CA GLU A 203 -17.41 -5.69 -20.21
C GLU A 203 -16.80 -5.69 -18.82
N GLU A 204 -16.25 -6.83 -18.41
CA GLU A 204 -15.45 -6.91 -17.21
C GLU A 204 -13.99 -6.59 -17.55
N ARG A 205 -13.38 -5.66 -16.84
CA ARG A 205 -12.00 -5.24 -17.04
C ARG A 205 -11.27 -5.18 -15.71
N PRO A 206 -9.97 -5.50 -15.66
CA PRO A 206 -9.16 -5.17 -14.49
C PRO A 206 -9.01 -3.64 -14.39
N ALA A 207 -9.05 -3.14 -13.17
CA ALA A 207 -8.79 -1.74 -12.86
C ALA A 207 -8.04 -1.61 -11.55
N SER A 208 -7.36 -0.49 -11.37
CA SER A 208 -6.72 -0.15 -10.12
C SER A 208 -7.79 0.14 -9.06
N LEU A 209 -7.76 -0.59 -7.94
CA LEU A 209 -8.64 -0.34 -6.79
C LEU A 209 -8.24 0.92 -6.03
N LEU A 210 -6.96 1.26 -6.09
CA LEU A 210 -6.38 2.38 -5.38
C LEU A 210 -5.27 3.00 -6.24
N VAL A 211 -5.25 4.33 -6.31
CA VAL A 211 -4.16 5.10 -6.91
C VAL A 211 -3.59 5.99 -5.84
N ASN A 212 -2.38 5.67 -5.39
CA ASN A 212 -1.65 6.45 -4.41
C ASN A 212 -0.83 7.54 -5.09
N HIS A 213 -0.66 8.66 -4.39
CA HIS A 213 0.21 9.76 -4.79
C HIS A 213 1.15 10.12 -3.64
N ILE A 214 2.38 10.49 -3.99
CA ILE A 214 3.32 11.15 -3.09
C ILE A 214 3.63 12.51 -3.73
N GLY A 215 3.32 13.58 -3.00
CA GLY A 215 3.34 14.89 -3.60
C GLY A 215 2.35 14.98 -4.77
N GLN A 216 2.87 15.23 -5.98
CA GLN A 216 2.06 15.39 -7.19
C GLN A 216 2.13 14.19 -8.15
N PHE A 217 2.92 13.16 -7.82
CA PHE A 217 3.15 12.03 -8.70
C PHE A 217 2.43 10.78 -8.23
N PRO A 218 1.91 9.95 -9.14
CA PRO A 218 1.53 8.59 -8.84
C PRO A 218 2.68 7.85 -8.17
N ALA A 219 2.36 7.09 -7.13
CA ALA A 219 3.36 6.39 -6.34
C ALA A 219 2.89 5.00 -5.93
N VAL A 220 3.83 4.08 -5.79
CA VAL A 220 3.62 2.75 -5.23
C VAL A 220 4.57 2.58 -4.06
N THR A 221 4.04 2.20 -2.91
CA THR A 221 4.83 1.87 -1.74
C THR A 221 5.20 0.39 -1.77
N VAL A 222 6.50 0.11 -1.73
CA VAL A 222 7.07 -1.22 -1.56
C VAL A 222 7.53 -1.35 -0.12
N SER A 223 7.07 -2.38 0.56
CA SER A 223 7.43 -2.65 1.95
C SER A 223 8.08 -4.02 2.11
N PHE A 224 8.95 -4.17 3.10
CA PHE A 224 9.71 -5.39 3.35
C PHE A 224 10.08 -5.55 4.83
N ASN A 225 10.37 -6.79 5.22
CA ASN A 225 11.00 -7.13 6.48
C ASN A 225 12.45 -7.56 6.23
N LEU A 226 13.29 -7.47 7.25
CA LEU A 226 14.65 -8.00 7.21
C LEU A 226 14.66 -9.49 7.55
N ALA A 227 15.56 -10.24 6.92
CA ALA A 227 15.86 -11.60 7.37
C ALA A 227 16.58 -11.56 8.72
N PRO A 228 16.48 -12.62 9.56
CA PRO A 228 17.16 -12.65 10.85
C PRO A 228 18.67 -12.40 10.72
N GLY A 229 19.18 -11.45 11.48
CA GLY A 229 20.59 -11.08 11.50
C GLY A 229 21.07 -10.15 10.40
N VAL A 230 20.19 -9.77 9.46
CA VAL A 230 20.51 -8.80 8.40
C VAL A 230 20.30 -7.38 8.89
N SER A 231 21.26 -6.50 8.61
CA SER A 231 21.15 -5.08 8.91
C SER A 231 20.34 -4.33 7.84
N LEU A 232 19.74 -3.19 8.21
CA LEU A 232 19.03 -2.34 7.26
C LEU A 232 19.95 -1.82 6.14
N GLY A 233 21.25 -1.59 6.44
CA GLY A 233 22.22 -1.15 5.44
C GLY A 233 22.50 -2.20 4.37
N GLU A 234 22.61 -3.47 4.74
CA GLU A 234 22.72 -4.59 3.79
C GLU A 234 21.48 -4.71 2.92
N ALA A 235 20.31 -4.64 3.53
CA ALA A 235 19.04 -4.68 2.79
C ALA A 235 18.92 -3.53 1.76
N VAL A 236 19.28 -2.31 2.15
CA VAL A 236 19.29 -1.15 1.23
C VAL A 236 20.27 -1.38 0.07
N ALA A 237 21.48 -1.90 0.34
CA ALA A 237 22.45 -2.20 -0.70
C ALA A 237 21.94 -3.26 -1.68
N VAL A 238 21.30 -4.31 -1.18
CA VAL A 238 20.68 -5.36 -2.01
C VAL A 238 19.55 -4.79 -2.86
N ILE A 239 18.68 -3.95 -2.31
CA ILE A 239 17.61 -3.29 -3.07
C ILE A 239 18.20 -2.46 -4.23
N GLU A 240 19.25 -1.67 -3.97
CA GLU A 240 19.89 -0.88 -5.03
C GLU A 240 20.55 -1.77 -6.11
N GLN A 241 21.16 -2.88 -5.73
CA GLN A 241 21.71 -3.86 -6.69
C GLN A 241 20.60 -4.50 -7.54
N VAL A 242 19.49 -4.91 -6.94
CA VAL A 242 18.35 -5.49 -7.65
C VAL A 242 17.76 -4.49 -8.64
N LYS A 243 17.58 -3.22 -8.25
CA LYS A 243 17.09 -2.16 -9.14
C LYS A 243 17.97 -2.00 -10.38
N GLN A 244 19.29 -2.01 -10.20
CA GLN A 244 20.24 -1.95 -11.30
C GLN A 244 20.19 -3.22 -12.16
N GLY A 245 20.11 -4.38 -11.51
CA GLY A 245 20.09 -5.69 -12.17
C GLY A 245 18.88 -5.90 -13.07
N ILE A 246 17.70 -5.42 -12.68
CA ILE A 246 16.48 -5.50 -13.50
C ILE A 246 16.40 -4.39 -14.56
N GLY A 247 17.30 -3.40 -14.53
CA GLY A 247 17.28 -2.27 -15.45
C GLY A 247 16.09 -1.33 -15.21
N LEU A 248 15.80 -0.98 -13.94
CA LEU A 248 14.67 -0.11 -13.60
C LEU A 248 14.77 1.21 -14.38
N PRO A 249 13.72 1.64 -15.11
CA PRO A 249 13.76 2.86 -15.93
C PRO A 249 14.06 4.11 -15.09
N ALA A 250 14.84 5.04 -15.64
CA ALA A 250 15.15 6.33 -14.99
C ALA A 250 13.90 7.21 -14.74
N GLY A 251 12.78 6.94 -15.42
CA GLY A 251 11.50 7.58 -15.17
C GLY A 251 10.82 7.16 -13.85
N ILE A 252 11.32 6.11 -13.19
CA ILE A 252 10.87 5.69 -11.87
C ILE A 252 11.88 6.15 -10.83
N GLN A 253 11.50 7.09 -10.00
CA GLN A 253 12.28 7.52 -8.84
C GLN A 253 11.97 6.63 -7.64
N THR A 254 12.98 6.37 -6.81
CA THR A 254 12.82 5.57 -5.60
C THR A 254 13.28 6.38 -4.40
N GLN A 255 12.44 6.44 -3.37
CA GLN A 255 12.75 7.14 -2.13
C GLN A 255 12.47 6.25 -0.93
N PHE A 256 13.48 6.04 -0.10
CA PHE A 256 13.28 5.37 1.19
C PHE A 256 12.50 6.28 2.13
N GLN A 257 11.66 5.67 2.98
CA GLN A 257 10.78 6.38 3.89
C GLN A 257 11.00 5.89 5.33
N GLY A 258 10.58 6.73 6.31
CA GLY A 258 10.59 6.35 7.71
C GLY A 258 11.99 5.99 8.24
N ALA A 259 12.08 4.86 8.92
CA ALA A 259 13.33 4.39 9.54
C ALA A 259 14.46 4.18 8.52
N ALA A 260 14.15 3.77 7.29
CA ALA A 260 15.14 3.55 6.24
C ALA A 260 15.72 4.88 5.71
N GLU A 261 14.92 5.92 5.62
CA GLU A 261 15.38 7.27 5.26
C GLU A 261 16.27 7.85 6.37
N ALA A 262 15.82 7.79 7.63
CA ALA A 262 16.58 8.26 8.79
C ALA A 262 17.94 7.56 8.88
N PHE A 263 18.01 6.25 8.61
CA PHE A 263 19.27 5.49 8.60
C PHE A 263 20.21 6.00 7.49
N ARG A 264 19.73 6.20 6.25
CA ARG A 264 20.56 6.73 5.15
C ARG A 264 21.07 8.14 5.45
N ALA A 265 20.23 9.01 5.98
CA ALA A 265 20.61 10.36 6.38
C ALA A 265 21.69 10.35 7.47
N SER A 266 21.57 9.46 8.45
CA SER A 266 22.57 9.26 9.50
C SER A 266 23.91 8.80 8.93
N LEU A 267 23.93 7.84 8.01
CA LEU A 267 25.17 7.35 7.38
C LEU A 267 25.90 8.43 6.60
N SER A 268 25.18 9.28 5.86
CA SER A 268 25.78 10.38 5.08
C SER A 268 26.46 11.41 5.97
N SER A 269 25.91 11.65 7.16
CA SER A 269 26.47 12.60 8.15
C SER A 269 27.64 12.01 8.92
N THR A 270 27.70 10.69 9.12
CA THR A 270 28.72 10.01 9.93
C THR A 270 30.13 10.22 9.38
N LEU A 271 30.30 10.16 8.06
CA LEU A 271 31.62 10.36 7.44
C LEU A 271 32.15 11.78 7.69
N LEU A 272 31.28 12.77 7.60
CA LEU A 272 31.63 14.17 7.89
C LEU A 272 31.97 14.38 9.36
N LEU A 273 31.25 13.73 10.28
CA LEU A 273 31.53 13.78 11.70
C LEU A 273 32.85 13.11 12.06
N ILE A 274 33.18 11.97 11.45
CA ILE A 274 34.48 11.30 11.62
C ILE A 274 35.60 12.21 11.12
N LEU A 275 35.45 12.82 9.94
CA LEU A 275 36.43 13.76 9.41
C LEU A 275 36.61 14.96 10.35
N ALA A 276 35.51 15.55 10.83
CA ALA A 276 35.54 16.65 11.78
C ALA A 276 36.24 16.26 13.12
N ALA A 277 35.94 15.05 13.60
CA ALA A 277 36.61 14.53 14.81
C ALA A 277 38.13 14.37 14.62
N ILE A 278 38.56 13.80 13.47
CA ILE A 278 39.99 13.65 13.15
C ILE A 278 40.67 15.04 13.05
N VAL A 279 40.04 16.00 12.35
CA VAL A 279 40.58 17.37 12.23
C VAL A 279 40.66 18.05 13.59
N THR A 280 39.62 17.92 14.41
CA THR A 280 39.65 18.49 15.78
C THR A 280 40.72 17.87 16.63
N MET A 281 40.87 16.54 16.60
CA MET A 281 41.91 15.83 17.36
C MET A 281 43.30 16.23 16.85
N TYR A 282 43.50 16.38 15.54
CA TYR A 282 44.74 16.86 14.97
C TYR A 282 45.10 18.27 15.48
N ILE A 283 44.14 19.20 15.49
CA ILE A 283 44.36 20.57 15.98
C ILE A 283 44.73 20.55 17.48
N VAL A 284 43.98 19.81 18.29
CA VAL A 284 44.23 19.71 19.73
C VAL A 284 45.63 19.13 20.02
N LEU A 285 45.99 18.05 19.33
CA LEU A 285 47.33 17.46 19.49
C LEU A 285 48.43 18.40 18.96
N GLY A 286 48.19 19.10 17.85
CA GLY A 286 49.13 20.09 17.30
C GLY A 286 49.43 21.23 18.28
N VAL A 287 48.41 21.73 18.94
CA VAL A 287 48.53 22.76 19.98
C VAL A 287 49.23 22.20 21.23
N LEU A 288 48.87 20.99 21.65
CA LEU A 288 49.44 20.36 22.86
C LEU A 288 50.91 20.03 22.71
N TYR A 289 51.33 19.54 21.54
CA TYR A 289 52.73 19.14 21.27
C TYR A 289 53.58 20.22 20.60
N GLU A 290 52.99 21.39 20.34
CA GLU A 290 53.65 22.50 19.61
C GLU A 290 54.33 22.03 18.29
N SER A 291 53.73 21.03 17.63
CA SER A 291 54.29 20.37 16.46
C SER A 291 53.20 19.89 15.49
N TYR A 292 53.44 20.09 14.18
CA TYR A 292 52.53 19.60 13.13
C TYR A 292 52.79 18.12 12.78
N ILE A 293 53.95 17.55 13.13
CA ILE A 293 54.36 16.18 12.74
C ILE A 293 53.88 15.15 13.77
N HIS A 294 54.00 15.46 15.05
CA HIS A 294 53.62 14.52 16.11
C HIS A 294 52.18 14.07 16.10
N PRO A 295 51.16 14.92 15.79
CA PRO A 295 49.79 14.48 15.65
C PRO A 295 49.58 13.42 14.56
N ILE A 296 50.31 13.51 13.43
CA ILE A 296 50.23 12.56 12.34
C ILE A 296 50.71 11.18 12.76
N THR A 297 51.83 11.11 13.50
CA THR A 297 52.39 9.83 13.99
C THR A 297 51.57 9.19 15.11
N ILE A 298 50.72 9.96 15.80
CA ILE A 298 49.81 9.45 16.85
C ILE A 298 48.51 8.96 16.23
N LEU A 299 48.05 9.60 15.15
CA LEU A 299 46.80 9.27 14.47
C LEU A 299 46.95 8.16 13.42
N SER A 300 48.16 7.81 13.00
CA SER A 300 48.46 6.71 12.06
C SER A 300 48.64 5.38 12.78
#